data_fcc1c4c68267f91cd7a2ce87aada2270
#
_entry.id   fcc1c4c68267f91cd7a2ce87aada2270
#
_cell.length_a   1.000
_cell.length_b   1.000
_cell.length_c   1.000
_cell.angle_alpha   90.00
_cell.angle_beta   90.00
_cell.angle_gamma   90.00
#
_symmetry.space_group_name_H-M   'P 1'
#
loop_
_entity.id
_entity.type
_entity.pdbx_description
1 polymer ?
#
loop_
_entity_poly.entity_id
_entity_poly.type
_entity_poly.pdbx_seq_one_letter_code
_entity_poly.pdbx_strand_id
1 'polypeptide(L)'
;MSIYDRSFYLKYAAALSHPGDFSSNIAIFFGEDADINVVHPFNQLKGAEIYLDEFLLPLQHSFEGLYRRDDIFMAGEFEGQNWISSTGYYVGQFENDWIGIKATKSLSYLRYGEFHRIENEQAVESYIYLDIPELMIACNQWPLDMGPGYSRGYTGLIQGPASRDGVLINSLDPAEGQQSYQIVTDMLNKLATKDEAWRPYWHKNMMW
;
A
#
# COMPACT_ATOMS: atom_id res chain seq x y z
N MET A 1 -7.04 7.36 21.97
CA MET A 1 -5.92 6.44 21.77
C MET A 1 -4.82 7.16 21.00
N SER A 2 -3.57 6.87 21.26
CA SER A 2 -2.49 7.51 20.50
C SER A 2 -2.44 6.93 19.09
N ILE A 3 -2.19 7.76 18.06
CA ILE A 3 -1.93 7.34 16.68
C ILE A 3 -0.82 6.28 16.60
N TYR A 4 0.04 6.24 17.61
CA TYR A 4 1.13 5.27 17.72
C TYR A 4 0.69 3.89 18.23
N ASP A 5 -0.56 3.75 18.68
CA ASP A 5 -1.15 2.44 18.93
C ASP A 5 -1.70 1.87 17.63
N ARG A 6 -1.05 0.84 17.12
CA ARG A 6 -1.38 0.22 15.82
C ARG A 6 -2.51 -0.80 15.89
N SER A 7 -3.08 -1.05 17.05
CA SER A 7 -3.99 -2.18 17.25
C SER A 7 -5.22 -2.16 16.32
N PHE A 8 -5.77 -0.97 16.06
CA PHE A 8 -6.93 -0.83 15.16
C PHE A 8 -6.55 -1.07 13.69
N TYR A 9 -5.38 -0.59 13.25
CA TYR A 9 -4.89 -0.84 11.89
C TYR A 9 -4.56 -2.32 11.68
N LEU A 10 -3.97 -2.97 12.66
CA LEU A 10 -3.64 -4.40 12.56
C LEU A 10 -4.89 -5.26 12.39
N LYS A 11 -6.01 -4.89 13.00
CA LYS A 11 -7.30 -5.57 12.77
C LYS A 11 -7.76 -5.43 11.32
N TYR A 12 -7.66 -4.23 10.75
CA TYR A 12 -7.96 -3.98 9.34
C TYR A 12 -7.04 -4.79 8.42
N ALA A 13 -5.72 -4.70 8.60
CA ALA A 13 -4.75 -5.43 7.79
C ALA A 13 -4.93 -6.95 7.90
N ALA A 14 -5.21 -7.48 9.09
CA ALA A 14 -5.49 -8.88 9.31
C ALA A 14 -6.78 -9.34 8.61
N ALA A 15 -7.81 -8.52 8.59
CA ALA A 15 -9.06 -8.82 7.87
C ALA A 15 -8.82 -9.05 6.38
N LEU A 16 -7.92 -8.27 5.78
CA LEU A 16 -7.54 -8.40 4.36
C LEU A 16 -6.71 -9.66 4.05
N SER A 17 -6.21 -10.33 5.08
CA SER A 17 -5.39 -11.55 4.96
C SER A 17 -6.15 -12.83 5.30
N HIS A 18 -7.34 -12.72 5.92
CA HIS A 18 -8.10 -13.87 6.42
C HIS A 18 -9.59 -13.70 6.04
N PRO A 19 -10.13 -14.49 5.14
CA PRO A 19 -11.44 -14.25 4.51
C PRO A 19 -12.68 -14.50 5.39
N GLY A 20 -12.58 -14.72 6.70
CA GLY A 20 -13.73 -15.06 7.55
C GLY A 20 -14.59 -13.88 8.00
N ASP A 21 -13.98 -12.78 8.47
CA ASP A 21 -14.67 -11.62 9.04
C ASP A 21 -14.38 -10.31 8.29
N PHE A 22 -14.17 -10.46 7.00
CA PHE A 22 -13.67 -9.43 6.10
C PHE A 22 -14.51 -8.13 6.16
N SER A 23 -15.81 -8.26 5.91
CA SER A 23 -16.73 -7.11 5.81
C SER A 23 -16.86 -6.33 7.11
N SER A 24 -16.95 -7.02 8.25
CA SER A 24 -17.12 -6.40 9.56
C SER A 24 -15.90 -5.56 9.95
N ASN A 25 -14.69 -6.08 9.69
CA ASN A 25 -13.47 -5.37 10.02
C ASN A 25 -13.22 -4.15 9.12
N ILE A 26 -13.63 -4.23 7.85
CA ILE A 26 -13.60 -3.08 6.93
C ILE A 26 -14.55 -1.99 7.41
N ALA A 27 -15.77 -2.35 7.78
CA ALA A 27 -16.77 -1.40 8.31
C ALA A 27 -16.33 -0.76 9.64
N ILE A 28 -15.56 -1.47 10.47
CA ILE A 28 -15.01 -0.91 11.72
C ILE A 28 -13.88 0.09 11.42
N PHE A 29 -13.02 -0.21 10.43
CA PHE A 29 -11.89 0.62 10.11
C PHE A 29 -12.28 1.91 9.38
N PHE A 30 -13.15 1.83 8.38
CA PHE A 30 -13.64 3.01 7.67
C PHE A 30 -14.87 3.60 8.36
N GLY A 31 -14.94 4.92 8.45
CA GLY A 31 -16.16 5.61 8.82
C GLY A 31 -17.26 5.40 7.77
N GLU A 32 -18.52 5.52 8.18
CA GLU A 32 -19.70 5.35 7.30
C GLU A 32 -19.64 6.26 6.06
N ASP A 33 -19.15 7.50 6.25
CA ASP A 33 -19.01 8.51 5.21
C ASP A 33 -17.55 8.73 4.75
N ALA A 34 -16.68 7.76 4.94
CA ALA A 34 -15.27 7.88 4.58
C ALA A 34 -15.07 8.20 3.09
N ASP A 35 -14.21 9.17 2.79
CA ASP A 35 -13.77 9.46 1.42
C ASP A 35 -12.60 8.56 1.06
N ILE A 36 -12.81 7.59 0.18
CA ILE A 36 -11.80 6.59 -0.19
C ILE A 36 -11.43 6.80 -1.67
N ASN A 37 -10.25 7.37 -1.87
CA ASN A 37 -9.71 7.64 -3.20
C ASN A 37 -8.79 6.50 -3.62
N VAL A 38 -9.23 5.70 -4.56
CA VAL A 38 -8.47 4.60 -5.15
C VAL A 38 -8.01 5.00 -6.55
N VAL A 39 -6.90 4.47 -7.02
CA VAL A 39 -6.46 4.72 -8.41
C VAL A 39 -7.52 4.30 -9.43
N HIS A 40 -7.45 4.92 -10.62
CA HIS A 40 -8.29 4.48 -11.75
C HIS A 40 -8.18 2.95 -11.95
N PRO A 41 -9.29 2.22 -12.24
CA PRO A 41 -10.62 2.70 -12.63
C PRO A 41 -11.61 2.97 -11.48
N PHE A 42 -11.25 2.74 -10.23
CA PHE A 42 -12.17 2.86 -9.09
C PHE A 42 -12.48 4.31 -8.73
N ASN A 43 -11.47 5.18 -8.77
CA ASN A 43 -11.59 6.61 -8.45
C ASN A 43 -12.08 6.84 -7.00
N GLN A 44 -13.09 7.69 -6.80
CA GLN A 44 -13.61 8.00 -5.49
C GLN A 44 -14.75 7.05 -5.11
N LEU A 45 -14.58 6.36 -4.00
CA LEU A 45 -15.58 5.50 -3.37
C LEU A 45 -16.03 6.15 -2.05
N LYS A 46 -17.29 6.01 -1.70
CA LYS A 46 -17.85 6.64 -0.50
C LYS A 46 -18.30 5.57 0.50
N GLY A 47 -17.62 5.54 1.66
CA GLY A 47 -17.93 4.61 2.75
C GLY A 47 -17.41 3.19 2.55
N ALA A 48 -17.41 2.45 3.65
CA ALA A 48 -16.90 1.08 3.72
C ALA A 48 -17.61 0.10 2.79
N GLU A 49 -18.94 0.24 2.65
CA GLU A 49 -19.77 -0.66 1.84
C GLU A 49 -19.38 -0.61 0.36
N ILE A 50 -19.31 0.61 -0.20
CA ILE A 50 -18.94 0.80 -1.62
C ILE A 50 -17.50 0.34 -1.87
N TYR A 51 -16.58 0.64 -0.95
CA TYR A 51 -15.20 0.16 -1.06
C TYR A 51 -15.11 -1.37 -1.04
N LEU A 52 -15.92 -2.01 -0.21
CA LEU A 52 -15.99 -3.46 -0.14
C LEU A 52 -16.52 -4.04 -1.45
N ASP A 53 -17.66 -3.56 -1.93
CA ASP A 53 -18.38 -4.13 -3.07
C ASP A 53 -17.69 -3.85 -4.41
N GLU A 54 -17.16 -2.66 -4.59
CA GLU A 54 -16.57 -2.27 -5.89
C GLU A 54 -15.08 -2.62 -6.02
N PHE A 55 -14.36 -2.73 -4.90
CA PHE A 55 -12.93 -2.99 -4.94
C PHE A 55 -12.52 -4.32 -4.28
N LEU A 56 -12.78 -4.49 -2.97
CA LEU A 56 -12.17 -5.60 -2.22
C LEU A 56 -12.77 -6.97 -2.55
N LEU A 57 -14.08 -7.09 -2.67
CA LEU A 57 -14.73 -8.36 -3.03
C LEU A 57 -14.38 -8.79 -4.47
N PRO A 58 -14.39 -7.90 -5.49
CA PRO A 58 -13.89 -8.24 -6.82
C PRO A 58 -12.42 -8.66 -6.82
N LEU A 59 -11.57 -8.00 -6.05
CA LEU A 59 -10.17 -8.39 -5.91
C LEU A 59 -10.04 -9.78 -5.29
N GLN A 60 -10.74 -10.04 -4.20
CA GLN A 60 -10.76 -11.35 -3.54
C GLN A 60 -11.29 -12.47 -4.45
N HIS A 61 -12.34 -12.19 -5.23
CA HIS A 61 -12.85 -13.14 -6.20
C HIS A 61 -11.84 -13.46 -7.30
N SER A 62 -11.03 -12.50 -7.68
CA SER A 62 -10.07 -12.63 -8.77
C SER A 62 -8.78 -13.34 -8.36
N PHE A 63 -8.40 -13.25 -7.09
CA PHE A 63 -7.17 -13.84 -6.57
C PHE A 63 -7.49 -14.93 -5.54
N GLU A 64 -7.42 -16.19 -5.93
CA GLU A 64 -7.59 -17.30 -4.99
C GLU A 64 -6.47 -17.30 -3.94
N GLY A 65 -6.87 -17.48 -2.68
CA GLY A 65 -5.95 -17.42 -1.56
C GLY A 65 -5.35 -16.02 -1.34
N LEU A 66 -6.10 -14.97 -1.69
CA LEU A 66 -5.66 -13.59 -1.52
C LEU A 66 -5.11 -13.36 -0.12
N TYR A 67 -3.86 -12.92 -0.08
CA TYR A 67 -3.14 -12.59 1.13
C TYR A 67 -2.55 -11.17 1.02
N ARG A 68 -2.79 -10.34 2.02
CA ARG A 68 -2.16 -9.03 2.13
C ARG A 68 -0.86 -9.16 2.92
N ARG A 69 0.21 -8.68 2.34
CA ARG A 69 1.52 -8.60 2.96
C ARG A 69 1.92 -7.14 3.11
N ASP A 70 2.02 -6.68 4.35
CA ASP A 70 2.58 -5.36 4.65
C ASP A 70 4.11 -5.46 4.74
N ASP A 71 4.81 -4.51 4.10
CA ASP A 71 6.27 -4.42 4.15
C ASP A 71 6.72 -3.25 5.03
N ILE A 72 6.00 -2.13 4.99
CA ILE A 72 6.29 -0.92 5.77
C ILE A 72 4.98 -0.35 6.31
N PHE A 73 5.00 0.08 7.56
CA PHE A 73 3.93 0.83 8.21
C PHE A 73 4.51 2.08 8.87
N MET A 74 3.86 3.20 8.67
CA MET A 74 4.21 4.48 9.27
C MET A 74 2.97 5.11 9.90
N ALA A 75 3.16 5.84 10.99
CA ALA A 75 2.10 6.63 11.62
C ALA A 75 2.71 7.94 12.13
N GLY A 76 1.95 9.02 12.03
CA GLY A 76 2.41 10.32 12.49
C GLY A 76 1.35 11.42 12.32
N GLU A 77 1.70 12.60 12.80
CA GLU A 77 0.91 13.81 12.60
C GLU A 77 1.46 14.59 11.41
N PHE A 78 0.58 15.01 10.54
CA PHE A 78 0.88 15.90 9.43
C PHE A 78 -0.19 17.00 9.36
N GLU A 79 0.23 18.27 9.42
CA GLU A 79 -0.66 19.44 9.40
C GLU A 79 -1.76 19.41 10.48
N GLY A 80 -1.43 18.93 11.68
CA GLY A 80 -2.38 18.81 12.80
C GLY A 80 -3.37 17.65 12.67
N GLN A 81 -3.18 16.77 11.71
CA GLN A 81 -4.02 15.59 11.47
C GLN A 81 -3.24 14.31 11.66
N ASN A 82 -3.89 13.28 12.17
CA ASN A 82 -3.29 11.96 12.34
C ASN A 82 -3.38 11.14 11.06
N TRP A 83 -2.24 10.64 10.60
CA TRP A 83 -2.13 9.82 9.41
C TRP A 83 -1.45 8.49 9.71
N ILE A 84 -1.91 7.46 9.04
CA ILE A 84 -1.18 6.21 8.91
C ILE A 84 -0.93 5.92 7.43
N SER A 85 0.16 5.23 7.15
CA SER A 85 0.53 4.82 5.80
C SER A 85 1.12 3.43 5.83
N SER A 86 0.84 2.67 4.79
CA SER A 86 1.38 1.33 4.61
C SER A 86 1.68 1.06 3.15
N THR A 87 2.65 0.20 2.89
CA THR A 87 2.92 -0.34 1.56
C THR A 87 3.27 -1.81 1.64
N GLY A 88 2.96 -2.53 0.59
CA GLY A 88 3.17 -3.96 0.49
C GLY A 88 2.55 -4.55 -0.76
N TYR A 89 2.03 -5.76 -0.65
CA TYR A 89 1.47 -6.51 -1.76
C TYR A 89 0.19 -7.22 -1.38
N TYR A 90 -0.75 -7.25 -2.31
CA TYR A 90 -1.75 -8.30 -2.41
C TYR A 90 -1.14 -9.45 -3.21
N VAL A 91 -1.21 -10.66 -2.67
CA VAL A 91 -0.61 -11.86 -3.27
C VAL A 91 -1.66 -12.95 -3.33
N GLY A 92 -1.77 -13.62 -4.46
CA GLY A 92 -2.71 -14.72 -4.66
C GLY A 92 -2.56 -15.34 -6.02
N GLN A 93 -3.23 -16.45 -6.24
CA GLN A 93 -3.32 -17.07 -7.56
C GLN A 93 -4.37 -16.33 -8.38
N PHE A 94 -3.95 -15.69 -9.48
CA PHE A 94 -4.83 -14.88 -10.32
C PHE A 94 -5.72 -15.77 -11.18
N GLU A 95 -6.88 -16.15 -10.62
CA GLU A 95 -7.79 -17.16 -11.20
C GLU A 95 -8.90 -16.59 -12.05
N ASN A 96 -9.45 -15.43 -11.72
CA ASN A 96 -10.53 -14.81 -12.49
C ASN A 96 -10.09 -13.42 -12.99
N ASP A 97 -10.61 -13.02 -14.15
CA ASP A 97 -10.33 -11.71 -14.74
C ASP A 97 -10.68 -10.58 -13.77
N TRP A 98 -9.83 -9.57 -13.71
CA TRP A 98 -10.00 -8.41 -12.84
C TRP A 98 -9.82 -7.11 -13.61
N ILE A 99 -10.79 -6.20 -13.54
CA ILE A 99 -10.78 -4.88 -14.22
C ILE A 99 -10.34 -4.94 -15.69
N GLY A 100 -10.70 -6.00 -16.40
CA GLY A 100 -10.33 -6.23 -17.80
C GLY A 100 -8.98 -6.92 -18.02
N ILE A 101 -8.18 -7.13 -16.99
CA ILE A 101 -6.94 -7.92 -17.05
C ILE A 101 -7.30 -9.40 -17.02
N LYS A 102 -6.81 -10.16 -18.00
CA LYS A 102 -7.05 -11.60 -18.08
C LYS A 102 -6.23 -12.38 -17.07
N ALA A 103 -6.89 -13.30 -16.37
CA ALA A 103 -6.27 -14.16 -15.38
C ALA A 103 -5.18 -15.06 -16.01
N THR A 104 -4.05 -15.16 -15.35
CA THR A 104 -2.90 -15.97 -15.79
C THR A 104 -2.88 -17.38 -15.21
N LYS A 105 -3.76 -17.67 -14.25
CA LYS A 105 -3.79 -18.93 -13.50
C LYS A 105 -2.47 -19.21 -12.77
N SER A 106 -1.78 -18.15 -12.36
CA SER A 106 -0.49 -18.23 -11.68
C SER A 106 -0.40 -17.26 -10.50
N LEU A 107 0.56 -17.51 -9.61
CA LEU A 107 0.84 -16.62 -8.49
C LEU A 107 1.19 -15.23 -9.01
N SER A 108 0.45 -14.25 -8.54
CA SER A 108 0.60 -12.85 -8.97
C SER A 108 0.68 -11.92 -7.78
N TYR A 109 1.29 -10.76 -8.01
CA TYR A 109 1.58 -9.75 -7.01
C TYR A 109 1.00 -8.42 -7.48
N LEU A 110 0.16 -7.82 -6.66
CA LEU A 110 -0.34 -6.46 -6.88
C LEU A 110 0.20 -5.57 -5.78
N ARG A 111 1.16 -4.70 -6.11
CA ARG A 111 1.73 -3.76 -5.16
C ARG A 111 0.71 -2.71 -4.79
N TYR A 112 0.69 -2.33 -3.50
CA TYR A 112 -0.13 -1.24 -3.01
C TYR A 112 0.69 -0.26 -2.17
N GLY A 113 0.18 0.97 -2.08
CA GLY A 113 0.54 1.99 -1.10
C GLY A 113 -0.72 2.69 -0.66
N GLU A 114 -0.89 2.90 0.64
CA GLU A 114 -2.08 3.54 1.16
C GLU A 114 -1.75 4.57 2.24
N PHE A 115 -2.60 5.58 2.33
CA PHE A 115 -2.58 6.63 3.34
C PHE A 115 -3.99 6.80 3.88
N HIS A 116 -4.13 6.86 5.19
CA HIS A 116 -5.40 7.02 5.86
C HIS A 116 -5.32 8.13 6.90
N ARG A 117 -6.22 9.09 6.80
CA ARG A 117 -6.42 10.10 7.85
C ARG A 117 -7.36 9.53 8.90
N ILE A 118 -6.93 9.58 10.15
CA ILE A 118 -7.59 8.89 11.26
C ILE A 118 -8.25 9.90 12.20
N GLU A 119 -9.54 9.71 12.42
CA GLU A 119 -10.31 10.41 13.43
C GLU A 119 -11.14 9.39 14.24
N ASN A 120 -11.11 9.48 15.57
CA ASN A 120 -11.85 8.58 16.46
C ASN A 120 -11.64 7.08 16.16
N GLU A 121 -10.40 6.68 15.87
CA GLU A 121 -10.02 5.30 15.50
C GLU A 121 -10.61 4.80 14.16
N GLN A 122 -11.10 5.69 13.32
CA GLN A 122 -11.59 5.36 11.98
C GLN A 122 -10.83 6.13 10.90
N ALA A 123 -10.68 5.52 9.76
CA ALA A 123 -10.20 6.18 8.55
C ALA A 123 -11.37 6.98 7.95
N VAL A 124 -11.23 8.30 7.93
CA VAL A 124 -12.25 9.21 7.37
C VAL A 124 -11.91 9.69 5.97
N GLU A 125 -10.65 9.62 5.62
CA GLU A 125 -10.13 9.96 4.29
C GLU A 125 -8.99 9.01 3.94
N SER A 126 -8.98 8.48 2.71
CA SER A 126 -7.99 7.51 2.29
C SER A 126 -7.57 7.70 0.87
N TYR A 127 -6.29 7.41 0.61
CA TYR A 127 -5.68 7.38 -0.72
C TYR A 127 -5.02 6.03 -0.90
N ILE A 128 -5.47 5.26 -1.89
CA ILE A 128 -5.03 3.89 -2.16
C ILE A 128 -4.47 3.80 -3.57
N TYR A 129 -3.21 3.51 -3.65
CA TYR A 129 -2.46 3.35 -4.88
C TYR A 129 -2.20 1.87 -5.15
N LEU A 130 -2.45 1.44 -6.37
CA LEU A 130 -2.21 0.08 -6.84
C LEU A 130 -1.32 0.12 -8.07
N ASP A 131 -0.31 -0.73 -8.11
CA ASP A 131 0.55 -0.87 -9.28
C ASP A 131 -0.11 -1.80 -10.32
N ILE A 132 -1.24 -1.32 -10.85
CA ILE A 132 -1.98 -2.02 -11.92
C ILE A 132 -1.11 -2.18 -13.17
N PRO A 133 -0.31 -1.17 -13.59
CA PRO A 133 0.62 -1.33 -14.70
C PRO A 133 1.58 -2.51 -14.53
N GLU A 134 2.17 -2.70 -13.36
CA GLU A 134 3.07 -3.82 -13.12
C GLU A 134 2.34 -5.17 -13.20
N LEU A 135 1.11 -5.26 -12.68
CA LEU A 135 0.29 -6.44 -12.85
C LEU A 135 0.01 -6.73 -14.32
N MET A 136 -0.34 -5.72 -15.13
CA MET A 136 -0.55 -5.87 -16.57
C MET A 136 0.71 -6.34 -17.29
N ILE A 137 1.87 -5.79 -16.94
CA ILE A 137 3.17 -6.22 -17.46
C ILE A 137 3.45 -7.68 -17.06
N ALA A 138 3.20 -8.03 -15.80
CA ALA A 138 3.38 -9.39 -15.30
C ALA A 138 2.50 -10.40 -16.05
N CYS A 139 1.29 -9.99 -16.41
CA CYS A 139 0.34 -10.78 -17.18
C CYS A 139 0.58 -10.73 -18.70
N ASN A 140 1.61 -10.04 -19.16
CA ASN A 140 1.90 -9.81 -20.58
C ASN A 140 0.75 -9.13 -21.35
N GLN A 141 0.08 -8.19 -20.70
CA GLN A 141 -1.10 -7.46 -21.23
C GLN A 141 -0.92 -5.93 -21.20
N TRP A 142 0.31 -5.46 -21.00
CA TRP A 142 0.62 -4.04 -21.07
C TRP A 142 0.47 -3.56 -22.53
N PRO A 143 -0.36 -2.53 -22.81
CA PRO A 143 -0.70 -2.16 -24.17
C PRO A 143 0.35 -1.31 -24.89
N LEU A 144 1.32 -0.77 -24.15
CA LEU A 144 2.34 0.10 -24.73
C LEU A 144 3.60 -0.67 -25.05
N ASP A 145 4.26 -0.29 -26.16
CA ASP A 145 5.59 -0.79 -26.46
C ASP A 145 6.60 -0.27 -25.42
N MET A 146 7.27 -1.20 -24.77
CA MET A 146 8.30 -0.89 -23.75
C MET A 146 9.62 -0.43 -24.37
N GLY A 147 9.72 -0.45 -25.70
CA GLY A 147 10.90 -0.03 -26.45
C GLY A 147 12.05 -1.06 -26.44
N PRO A 148 13.01 -0.91 -27.38
CA PRO A 148 14.17 -1.78 -27.45
C PRO A 148 15.05 -1.59 -26.21
N GLY A 149 15.42 -2.70 -25.59
CA GLY A 149 16.28 -2.70 -24.39
C GLY A 149 15.54 -2.64 -23.05
N TYR A 150 14.22 -2.62 -23.05
CA TYR A 150 13.48 -2.83 -21.82
C TYR A 150 13.77 -4.25 -21.29
N SER A 151 14.38 -4.30 -20.14
CA SER A 151 14.58 -5.55 -19.41
C SER A 151 13.92 -5.45 -18.05
N ARG A 152 13.06 -6.39 -17.74
CA ARG A 152 12.59 -6.58 -16.38
C ARG A 152 13.77 -6.95 -15.50
N GLY A 153 14.33 -5.98 -14.80
CA GLY A 153 15.44 -6.22 -13.86
C GLY A 153 15.05 -7.02 -12.62
N TYR A 154 13.75 -7.26 -12.41
CA TYR A 154 13.22 -8.00 -11.26
C TYR A 154 11.93 -8.74 -11.63
N THR A 155 11.51 -9.67 -10.80
CA THR A 155 10.38 -10.60 -11.05
C THR A 155 9.02 -10.07 -10.59
N GLY A 156 8.79 -8.75 -10.56
CA GLY A 156 7.54 -8.14 -10.11
C GLY A 156 7.36 -8.03 -8.60
N LEU A 157 8.29 -8.57 -7.80
CA LEU A 157 8.31 -8.45 -6.35
C LEU A 157 9.53 -7.67 -5.88
N ILE A 158 9.32 -6.45 -5.43
CA ILE A 158 10.34 -5.68 -4.71
C ILE A 158 10.29 -6.13 -3.26
N GLN A 159 11.39 -6.68 -2.76
CA GLN A 159 11.46 -7.11 -1.37
C GLN A 159 11.42 -5.90 -0.44
N GLY A 160 10.58 -5.96 0.57
CA GLY A 160 10.62 -5.03 1.69
C GLY A 160 11.90 -5.21 2.53
N PRO A 161 12.10 -4.38 3.58
CA PRO A 161 13.23 -4.54 4.49
C PRO A 161 13.31 -5.97 5.02
N ALA A 162 14.51 -6.56 5.00
CA ALA A 162 14.72 -7.96 5.40
C ALA A 162 14.33 -8.22 6.86
N SER A 163 14.53 -7.23 7.72
CA SER A 163 14.14 -7.28 9.14
C SER A 163 12.63 -7.19 9.36
N ARG A 164 11.89 -6.63 8.40
CA ARG A 164 10.45 -6.28 8.54
C ARG A 164 10.14 -5.49 9.81
N ASP A 165 11.12 -4.74 10.33
CA ASP A 165 10.97 -3.88 11.50
C ASP A 165 9.95 -2.75 11.27
N GLY A 166 9.76 -2.32 10.04
CA GLY A 166 8.71 -1.38 9.65
C GLY A 166 7.28 -1.82 9.97
N VAL A 167 7.04 -3.12 10.20
CA VAL A 167 5.71 -3.69 10.56
C VAL A 167 5.69 -4.34 11.94
N LEU A 168 6.74 -4.17 12.75
CA LEU A 168 6.77 -4.68 14.12
C LEU A 168 5.72 -3.99 14.99
N ILE A 169 5.12 -4.76 15.90
CA ILE A 169 4.02 -4.32 16.78
C ILE A 169 4.52 -3.44 17.95
N ASN A 170 5.82 -3.23 18.08
CA ASN A 170 6.39 -2.43 19.15
C ASN A 170 5.89 -0.97 19.09
N SER A 171 5.81 -0.32 20.23
CA SER A 171 5.49 1.09 20.33
C SER A 171 6.46 1.89 19.47
N LEU A 172 5.93 2.83 18.67
CA LEU A 172 6.74 3.78 17.92
C LEU A 172 7.39 4.77 18.89
N ASP A 173 8.66 5.10 18.67
CA ASP A 173 9.35 6.19 19.35
C ASP A 173 9.18 7.48 18.52
N PRO A 174 8.44 8.48 19.02
CA PRO A 174 8.28 9.75 18.32
C PRO A 174 9.60 10.49 18.04
N ALA A 175 10.60 10.32 18.91
CA ALA A 175 11.91 10.94 18.72
C ALA A 175 12.67 10.32 17.54
N GLU A 176 12.61 9.00 17.38
CA GLU A 176 13.17 8.29 16.23
C GLU A 176 12.41 8.65 14.93
N GLY A 177 11.09 8.76 15.00
CA GLY A 177 10.26 9.24 13.90
C GLY A 177 10.67 10.64 13.43
N GLN A 178 10.93 11.56 14.35
CA GLN A 178 11.38 12.91 14.04
C GLN A 178 12.77 12.92 13.37
N GLN A 179 13.70 12.08 13.80
CA GLN A 179 15.01 11.93 13.16
C GLN A 179 14.86 11.40 11.73
N SER A 180 14.03 10.39 11.51
CA SER A 180 13.74 9.84 10.19
C SER A 180 13.13 10.90 9.26
N TYR A 181 12.17 11.66 9.75
CA TYR A 181 11.56 12.77 9.02
C TYR A 181 12.60 13.82 8.59
N GLN A 182 13.51 14.19 9.50
CA GLN A 182 14.58 15.16 9.19
C GLN A 182 15.51 14.63 8.09
N ILE A 183 15.92 13.36 8.17
CA ILE A 183 16.77 12.72 7.16
C ILE A 183 16.09 12.74 5.78
N VAL A 184 14.81 12.36 5.72
CA VAL A 184 14.05 12.36 4.46
C VAL A 184 13.89 13.77 3.89
N THR A 185 13.57 14.74 4.74
CA THR A 185 13.41 16.14 4.32
C THR A 185 14.72 16.72 3.79
N ASP A 186 15.82 16.47 4.47
CA ASP A 186 17.16 16.91 4.04
C ASP A 186 17.56 16.27 2.70
N MET A 187 17.27 14.99 2.53
CA MET A 187 17.48 14.27 1.27
C MET A 187 16.67 14.90 0.13
N LEU A 188 15.37 15.12 0.34
CA LEU A 188 14.47 15.70 -0.67
C LEU A 188 14.92 17.10 -1.09
N ASN A 189 15.33 17.92 -0.15
CA ASN A 189 15.87 19.26 -0.44
C ASN A 189 17.14 19.18 -1.32
N LYS A 190 17.96 18.14 -1.15
CA LYS A 190 19.17 17.93 -1.93
C LYS A 190 18.90 17.24 -3.29
N LEU A 191 17.79 16.54 -3.46
CA LEU A 191 17.38 16.02 -4.77
C LEU A 191 17.17 17.14 -5.79
N ALA A 192 16.77 18.32 -5.35
CA ALA A 192 16.60 19.50 -6.21
C ALA A 192 17.93 20.12 -6.65
N THR A 193 19.05 19.73 -6.06
CA THR A 193 20.39 20.26 -6.38
C THR A 193 21.07 19.39 -7.44
N LYS A 194 21.88 20.02 -8.31
CA LYS A 194 22.56 19.33 -9.42
C LYS A 194 23.88 18.63 -9.01
N ASP A 195 24.28 18.77 -7.74
CA ASP A 195 25.57 18.34 -7.22
C ASP A 195 25.57 16.93 -6.63
N GLU A 196 24.48 16.17 -6.84
CA GLU A 196 24.30 14.81 -6.31
C GLU A 196 24.47 14.70 -4.78
N ALA A 197 24.25 15.79 -4.04
CA ALA A 197 24.38 15.84 -2.59
C ALA A 197 23.39 14.92 -1.84
N TRP A 198 22.40 14.38 -2.53
CA TRP A 198 21.46 13.40 -2.04
C TRP A 198 22.03 11.98 -1.90
N ARG A 199 23.10 11.62 -2.64
CA ARG A 199 23.67 10.26 -2.68
C ARG A 199 24.02 9.68 -1.31
N PRO A 200 24.60 10.42 -0.35
CA PRO A 200 24.93 9.88 0.97
C PRO A 200 23.75 9.42 1.80
N TYR A 201 22.52 9.85 1.46
CA TYR A 201 21.30 9.45 2.16
C TYR A 201 20.78 8.08 1.72
N TRP A 202 21.27 7.56 0.61
CA TRP A 202 20.78 6.33 0.05
C TRP A 202 21.71 5.16 0.33
N HIS A 203 21.10 4.07 0.76
CA HIS A 203 21.85 2.84 0.91
C HIS A 203 22.32 2.34 -0.46
N LYS A 204 23.56 1.81 -0.55
CA LYS A 204 24.16 1.32 -1.81
C LYS A 204 23.35 0.26 -2.54
N ASN A 205 22.47 -0.45 -1.83
CA ASN A 205 21.60 -1.49 -2.38
C ASN A 205 20.14 -1.02 -2.50
N MET A 206 19.89 0.30 -2.44
CA MET A 206 18.57 0.86 -2.64
C MET A 206 18.12 0.61 -4.08
N MET A 207 16.86 0.18 -4.24
CA MET A 207 16.20 0.09 -5.53
C MET A 207 15.21 1.25 -5.68
N TRP A 208 15.13 1.77 -6.88
CA TRP A 208 14.13 2.75 -7.30
C TRP A 208 12.92 2.05 -7.92
#